data_b3879e8258e65b5fbc67e5da50c0008e
#
_entry.id   b3879e8258e65b5fbc67e5da50c0008e
#
_cell.length_a   1.000
_cell.length_b   1.000
_cell.length_c   1.000
_cell.angle_alpha   90.00
_cell.angle_beta   90.00
_cell.angle_gamma   90.00
#
_symmetry.space_group_name_H-M   'P 1'
#
loop_
_entity.id
_entity.type
_entity.pdbx_description
1 polymer ?
#
loop_
_entity_poly.entity_id
_entity_poly.type
_entity_poly.pdbx_seq_one_letter_code
_entity_poly.pdbx_strand_id
1 'polypeptide(L)'
;MLLRLILPACLLMAVTATGASERTVSVATLTDYPPMTFNKSDATGRVEETIPPGQDSSSLQGYSWDILRESYHQQGYTIQLHIVPWARAFEMARSDFVDILFPTGFNESRAEYFHYSVNPINEASFLIYTPADSEIEWQGLESLEGLTIGIMRGWNYGPEWDKVENLFHKEKLADILQGFQMLNAGRIDGLAGYETNFDHALHQVGLPNHYRKLPSFGQTFEYATTSKSNPNGESLLQAFDLGVEHLRVSGRLSEIRQHWFPGVAEWE
;
A
#
# COMPACT_ATOMS: atom_id res chain seq x y z
N MET A 1 -77.06 0.16 -37.04
CA MET A 1 -75.64 0.38 -37.44
C MET A 1 -74.85 0.61 -36.15
N LEU A 2 -74.29 -0.49 -35.58
CA LEU A 2 -73.58 -0.40 -34.31
C LEU A 2 -72.10 -0.21 -34.56
N LEU A 3 -71.54 0.90 -34.08
CA LEU A 3 -70.13 1.25 -34.16
C LEU A 3 -69.39 0.60 -32.96
N ARG A 4 -68.55 -0.38 -33.23
CA ARG A 4 -67.67 -0.99 -32.20
C ARG A 4 -66.44 -0.17 -32.05
N LEU A 5 -66.26 0.48 -30.87
CA LEU A 5 -64.99 1.09 -30.45
C LEU A 5 -64.03 0.00 -30.04
N ILE A 6 -62.90 -0.09 -30.74
CA ILE A 6 -61.75 -0.94 -30.36
C ILE A 6 -60.80 -0.05 -29.54
N LEU A 7 -60.66 -0.31 -28.22
CA LEU A 7 -59.64 0.31 -27.37
C LEU A 7 -58.32 -0.46 -27.58
N PRO A 8 -57.21 0.20 -27.83
CA PRO A 8 -55.91 -0.48 -27.80
C PRO A 8 -55.47 -0.72 -26.34
N ALA A 9 -55.23 -1.97 -26.00
CA ALA A 9 -54.60 -2.35 -24.73
C ALA A 9 -53.09 -1.98 -24.78
N CYS A 10 -52.72 -0.95 -24.09
CA CYS A 10 -51.29 -0.64 -23.81
C CYS A 10 -50.74 -1.68 -22.83
N LEU A 11 -49.90 -2.59 -23.35
CA LEU A 11 -49.18 -3.57 -22.56
C LEU A 11 -47.98 -2.80 -21.89
N LEU A 12 -48.13 -2.44 -20.61
CA LEU A 12 -47.02 -1.94 -19.79
C LEU A 12 -46.05 -3.10 -19.53
N MET A 13 -44.93 -3.13 -20.26
CA MET A 13 -43.80 -3.97 -19.86
C MET A 13 -43.17 -3.37 -18.58
N ALA A 14 -43.41 -4.03 -17.45
CA ALA A 14 -42.68 -3.78 -16.22
C ALA A 14 -41.21 -4.25 -16.43
N VAL A 15 -40.31 -3.36 -16.61
CA VAL A 15 -38.88 -3.61 -16.54
C VAL A 15 -38.55 -3.90 -15.07
N THR A 16 -38.49 -5.20 -14.74
CA THR A 16 -37.92 -5.61 -13.45
C THR A 16 -36.44 -5.25 -13.46
N ALA A 17 -36.05 -4.19 -12.77
CA ALA A 17 -34.67 -3.93 -12.44
C ALA A 17 -34.21 -5.12 -11.57
N THR A 18 -33.50 -6.07 -12.17
CA THR A 18 -32.70 -7.05 -11.44
C THR A 18 -31.71 -6.25 -10.64
N GLY A 19 -31.95 -6.13 -9.31
CA GLY A 19 -30.99 -5.55 -8.39
C GLY A 19 -29.68 -6.33 -8.55
N ALA A 20 -28.66 -5.71 -9.16
CA ALA A 20 -27.32 -6.26 -9.14
C ALA A 20 -26.96 -6.41 -7.66
N SER A 21 -26.62 -7.63 -7.22
CA SER A 21 -26.08 -7.86 -5.89
C SER A 21 -24.91 -6.91 -5.70
N GLU A 22 -24.99 -6.07 -4.66
CA GLU A 22 -23.92 -5.14 -4.34
C GLU A 22 -22.65 -5.94 -4.09
N ARG A 23 -21.63 -5.72 -4.94
CA ARG A 23 -20.33 -6.36 -4.78
C ARG A 23 -19.58 -5.63 -3.67
N THR A 24 -19.14 -6.37 -2.68
CA THR A 24 -18.34 -5.80 -1.59
C THR A 24 -16.98 -6.48 -1.51
N VAL A 25 -15.96 -5.72 -1.08
CA VAL A 25 -14.63 -6.23 -0.74
C VAL A 25 -14.19 -5.59 0.59
N SER A 26 -13.83 -6.41 1.56
CA SER A 26 -13.26 -5.93 2.81
C SER A 26 -11.74 -5.84 2.71
N VAL A 27 -11.19 -4.70 3.13
CA VAL A 27 -9.78 -4.34 2.91
C VAL A 27 -9.16 -3.86 4.21
N ALA A 28 -7.99 -4.37 4.56
CA ALA A 28 -7.20 -3.86 5.67
C ALA A 28 -5.90 -3.18 5.20
N THR A 29 -5.54 -2.09 5.85
CA THR A 29 -4.30 -1.35 5.60
C THR A 29 -3.81 -0.63 6.86
N LEU A 30 -2.61 -0.01 6.76
CA LEU A 30 -1.97 0.77 7.82
C LEU A 30 -2.12 2.29 7.56
N THR A 31 -1.78 3.08 8.60
CA THR A 31 -1.99 4.55 8.62
C THR A 31 -0.75 5.38 8.52
N ASP A 32 0.43 4.77 8.60
CA ASP A 32 1.72 5.42 8.81
C ASP A 32 2.77 4.99 7.77
N TYR A 33 2.33 4.89 6.53
CA TYR A 33 3.16 4.52 5.40
C TYR A 33 3.07 5.55 4.25
N PRO A 34 3.35 6.84 4.53
CA PRO A 34 3.31 7.88 3.51
C PRO A 34 4.47 7.71 2.50
N PRO A 35 4.28 8.07 1.24
CA PRO A 35 3.04 8.59 0.64
C PRO A 35 2.11 7.49 0.11
N MET A 36 2.31 6.21 0.45
CA MET A 36 1.58 5.05 -0.08
C MET A 36 0.19 4.90 0.54
N THR A 37 0.13 4.81 1.88
CA THR A 37 -1.12 4.79 2.66
C THR A 37 -0.91 5.51 3.99
N PHE A 38 -1.64 6.57 4.23
CA PHE A 38 -1.52 7.33 5.47
C PHE A 38 -2.78 8.12 5.80
N ASN A 39 -2.90 8.52 7.06
CA ASN A 39 -4.07 9.28 7.51
C ASN A 39 -4.16 10.66 6.85
N LYS A 40 -5.37 11.08 6.51
CA LYS A 40 -5.70 12.48 6.37
C LYS A 40 -5.56 13.15 7.75
N SER A 41 -5.19 14.41 7.78
CA SER A 41 -4.60 15.14 8.93
C SER A 41 -5.27 15.03 10.30
N ASP A 42 -6.51 14.53 10.40
CA ASP A 42 -7.30 14.56 11.64
C ASP A 42 -7.83 13.17 12.07
N ALA A 43 -7.49 12.10 11.35
CA ALA A 43 -7.97 10.76 11.70
C ALA A 43 -7.11 10.10 12.79
N THR A 44 -7.67 9.86 13.96
CA THR A 44 -6.99 9.18 15.07
C THR A 44 -7.69 7.88 15.41
N GLY A 45 -6.90 6.78 15.53
CA GLY A 45 -7.39 5.49 15.99
C GLY A 45 -7.83 4.53 14.88
N ARG A 46 -8.52 3.45 15.29
CA ARG A 46 -9.09 2.48 14.35
C ARG A 46 -10.24 3.13 13.59
N VAL A 47 -10.18 3.05 12.28
CA VAL A 47 -11.22 3.57 11.39
C VAL A 47 -11.81 2.42 10.57
N GLU A 48 -13.14 2.39 10.50
CA GLU A 48 -13.89 1.51 9.61
C GLU A 48 -14.79 2.39 8.76
N GLU A 49 -14.68 2.27 7.44
CA GLU A 49 -15.46 3.04 6.47
C GLU A 49 -16.07 2.14 5.42
N THR A 50 -17.28 2.46 4.96
CA THR A 50 -17.89 1.86 3.79
C THR A 50 -17.85 2.88 2.65
N ILE A 51 -17.18 2.53 1.55
CA ILE A 51 -16.85 3.46 0.46
C ILE A 51 -17.41 2.91 -0.85
N PRO A 52 -18.61 3.36 -1.27
CA PRO A 52 -19.21 2.98 -2.54
C PRO A 52 -18.43 3.53 -3.74
N PRO A 53 -18.62 2.97 -4.96
CA PRO A 53 -18.04 3.51 -6.18
C PRO A 53 -18.27 5.00 -6.35
N GLY A 54 -17.21 5.74 -6.72
CA GLY A 54 -17.23 7.19 -6.90
C GLY A 54 -17.02 8.01 -5.61
N GLN A 55 -16.89 7.37 -4.46
CA GLN A 55 -16.54 8.04 -3.19
C GLN A 55 -15.09 7.78 -2.80
N ASP A 56 -14.58 8.58 -1.85
CA ASP A 56 -13.26 8.40 -1.28
C ASP A 56 -13.34 8.26 0.24
N SER A 57 -12.29 7.71 0.86
CA SER A 57 -12.17 7.64 2.31
C SER A 57 -12.12 9.04 2.91
N SER A 58 -12.78 9.23 4.05
CA SER A 58 -12.67 10.45 4.85
C SER A 58 -11.35 10.48 5.65
N SER A 59 -10.74 9.34 5.89
CA SER A 59 -9.63 9.16 6.84
C SER A 59 -8.32 8.77 6.18
N LEU A 60 -8.34 8.05 5.04
CA LEU A 60 -7.16 7.51 4.37
C LEU A 60 -6.87 8.26 3.07
N GLN A 61 -5.58 8.42 2.76
CA GLN A 61 -5.07 8.92 1.49
C GLN A 61 -3.76 8.21 1.14
N GLY A 62 -3.31 8.35 -0.11
CA GLY A 62 -2.01 7.87 -0.55
C GLY A 62 -2.05 7.23 -1.93
N TYR A 63 -0.87 7.07 -2.51
CA TYR A 63 -0.69 6.52 -3.86
C TYR A 63 -1.29 5.13 -4.00
N SER A 64 -0.93 4.21 -3.10
CA SER A 64 -1.43 2.83 -3.12
C SER A 64 -2.92 2.76 -2.81
N TRP A 65 -3.42 3.67 -1.95
CA TRP A 65 -4.85 3.77 -1.68
C TRP A 65 -5.64 4.17 -2.92
N ASP A 66 -5.20 5.20 -3.64
CA ASP A 66 -5.89 5.64 -4.86
C ASP A 66 -5.95 4.55 -5.92
N ILE A 67 -4.84 3.82 -6.13
CA ILE A 67 -4.81 2.69 -7.07
C ILE A 67 -5.78 1.60 -6.65
N LEU A 68 -5.74 1.15 -5.39
CA LEU A 68 -6.61 0.09 -4.91
C LEU A 68 -8.08 0.49 -4.99
N ARG A 69 -8.42 1.67 -4.49
CA ARG A 69 -9.78 2.20 -4.47
C ARG A 69 -10.36 2.31 -5.89
N GLU A 70 -9.63 2.98 -6.78
CA GLU A 70 -10.13 3.18 -8.14
C GLU A 70 -10.21 1.87 -8.92
N SER A 71 -9.29 0.92 -8.69
CA SER A 71 -9.35 -0.40 -9.31
C SER A 71 -10.61 -1.17 -8.92
N TYR A 72 -10.94 -1.25 -7.63
CA TYR A 72 -12.17 -1.93 -7.19
C TYR A 72 -13.44 -1.18 -7.62
N HIS A 73 -13.44 0.15 -7.57
CA HIS A 73 -14.57 0.96 -8.02
C HIS A 73 -14.87 0.78 -9.51
N GLN A 74 -13.84 0.64 -10.36
CA GLN A 74 -14.02 0.33 -11.80
C GLN A 74 -14.72 -1.02 -12.01
N GLN A 75 -14.57 -1.95 -11.08
CA GLN A 75 -15.23 -3.26 -11.11
C GLN A 75 -16.58 -3.27 -10.37
N GLY A 76 -17.06 -2.10 -9.89
CA GLY A 76 -18.34 -1.93 -9.22
C GLY A 76 -18.37 -2.44 -7.78
N TYR A 77 -17.23 -2.55 -7.11
CA TYR A 77 -17.15 -2.96 -5.71
C TYR A 77 -17.31 -1.76 -4.76
N THR A 78 -18.10 -1.95 -3.71
CA THR A 78 -18.08 -1.14 -2.49
C THR A 78 -16.96 -1.65 -1.59
N ILE A 79 -16.09 -0.77 -1.10
CA ILE A 79 -14.97 -1.13 -0.23
C ILE A 79 -15.38 -0.98 1.23
N GLN A 80 -15.18 -2.03 2.03
CA GLN A 80 -15.25 -2.01 3.49
C GLN A 80 -13.82 -1.86 4.02
N LEU A 81 -13.41 -0.63 4.32
CA LEU A 81 -12.05 -0.28 4.69
C LEU A 81 -11.84 -0.41 6.20
N HIS A 82 -10.76 -1.11 6.58
CA HIS A 82 -10.27 -1.23 7.96
C HIS A 82 -8.87 -0.63 8.04
N ILE A 83 -8.71 0.44 8.80
CA ILE A 83 -7.43 1.13 9.00
C ILE A 83 -6.94 0.78 10.40
N VAL A 84 -5.86 0.01 10.49
CA VAL A 84 -5.32 -0.51 11.75
C VAL A 84 -3.79 -0.63 11.69
N PRO A 85 -3.07 -0.78 12.83
CA PRO A 85 -1.63 -1.06 12.80
C PRO A 85 -1.30 -2.29 11.95
N TRP A 86 -0.19 -2.24 11.20
CA TRP A 86 0.21 -3.26 10.22
C TRP A 86 0.09 -4.70 10.73
N ALA A 87 0.66 -4.98 11.92
CA ALA A 87 0.61 -6.33 12.49
C ALA A 87 -0.83 -6.84 12.68
N ARG A 88 -1.78 -5.95 12.98
CA ARG A 88 -3.19 -6.27 13.10
C ARG A 88 -3.84 -6.47 11.73
N ALA A 89 -3.55 -5.60 10.75
CA ALA A 89 -4.04 -5.75 9.38
C ALA A 89 -3.61 -7.10 8.80
N PHE A 90 -2.35 -7.48 9.01
CA PHE A 90 -1.80 -8.77 8.60
C PHE A 90 -2.57 -9.95 9.21
N GLU A 91 -2.83 -9.95 10.53
CA GLU A 91 -3.57 -11.01 11.20
C GLU A 91 -5.05 -11.05 10.78
N MET A 92 -5.66 -9.90 10.53
CA MET A 92 -7.04 -9.85 10.00
C MET A 92 -7.13 -10.53 8.63
N ALA A 93 -6.20 -10.26 7.73
CA ALA A 93 -6.17 -10.91 6.42
C ALA A 93 -5.83 -12.40 6.53
N ARG A 94 -4.84 -12.77 7.36
CA ARG A 94 -4.42 -14.16 7.56
C ARG A 94 -5.53 -15.05 8.15
N SER A 95 -6.43 -14.47 8.92
CA SER A 95 -7.57 -15.16 9.55
C SER A 95 -8.88 -15.03 8.77
N ASP A 96 -8.84 -14.56 7.53
CA ASP A 96 -10.01 -14.32 6.68
C ASP A 96 -11.06 -13.34 7.26
N PHE A 97 -10.65 -12.49 8.21
CA PHE A 97 -11.51 -11.43 8.73
C PHE A 97 -11.72 -10.30 7.70
N VAL A 98 -10.74 -10.07 6.84
CA VAL A 98 -10.83 -9.21 5.66
C VAL A 98 -10.36 -9.97 4.43
N ASP A 99 -10.85 -9.56 3.26
CA ASP A 99 -10.54 -10.21 1.99
C ASP A 99 -9.16 -9.83 1.48
N ILE A 100 -8.79 -8.56 1.60
CA ILE A 100 -7.59 -7.97 1.00
C ILE A 100 -6.74 -7.24 2.05
N LEU A 101 -5.43 -7.48 1.99
CA LEU A 101 -4.39 -6.71 2.67
C LEU A 101 -3.53 -5.97 1.66
N PHE A 102 -3.23 -4.69 1.90
CA PHE A 102 -2.33 -3.88 1.05
C PHE A 102 -1.67 -2.72 1.80
N PRO A 103 -0.59 -2.15 1.28
CA PRO A 103 0.32 -2.74 0.31
C PRO A 103 1.18 -3.80 1.00
N THR A 104 1.39 -4.93 0.34
CA THR A 104 2.10 -6.07 0.94
C THR A 104 3.34 -6.41 0.13
N GLY A 105 4.53 -6.17 0.71
CA GLY A 105 5.79 -6.58 0.10
C GLY A 105 5.89 -8.10 -0.01
N PHE A 106 6.38 -8.57 -1.16
CA PHE A 106 6.58 -10.00 -1.38
C PHE A 106 7.75 -10.52 -0.54
N ASN A 107 7.54 -11.64 0.12
CA ASN A 107 8.60 -12.55 0.60
C ASN A 107 8.06 -13.99 0.68
N GLU A 108 8.98 -14.96 0.72
CA GLU A 108 8.62 -16.38 0.70
C GLU A 108 7.76 -16.80 1.91
N SER A 109 8.05 -16.28 3.10
CA SER A 109 7.28 -16.63 4.30
C SER A 109 5.84 -16.10 4.25
N ARG A 110 5.62 -14.93 3.67
CA ARG A 110 4.26 -14.40 3.44
C ARG A 110 3.54 -15.17 2.33
N ALA A 111 4.28 -15.60 1.30
CA ALA A 111 3.73 -16.39 0.20
C ALA A 111 3.23 -17.79 0.65
N GLU A 112 3.59 -18.25 1.84
CA GLU A 112 2.98 -19.44 2.43
C GLU A 112 1.49 -19.23 2.77
N TYR A 113 1.10 -18.02 3.17
CA TYR A 113 -0.25 -17.67 3.64
C TYR A 113 -1.09 -16.94 2.61
N PHE A 114 -0.46 -16.18 1.70
CA PHE A 114 -1.16 -15.27 0.81
C PHE A 114 -0.96 -15.61 -0.67
N HIS A 115 -2.02 -15.37 -1.46
CA HIS A 115 -1.95 -15.11 -2.89
C HIS A 115 -1.70 -13.61 -3.12
N TYR A 116 -0.99 -13.28 -4.17
CA TYR A 116 -0.61 -11.92 -4.55
C TYR A 116 -1.30 -11.54 -5.87
N SER A 117 -1.66 -10.27 -6.03
CA SER A 117 -2.09 -9.73 -7.32
C SER A 117 -0.99 -9.89 -8.37
N VAL A 118 -1.35 -9.92 -9.64
CA VAL A 118 -0.38 -9.94 -10.76
C VAL A 118 0.27 -8.57 -10.90
N ASN A 119 -0.54 -7.51 -10.81
CA ASN A 119 -0.03 -6.15 -10.89
C ASN A 119 0.45 -5.70 -9.50
N PRO A 120 1.69 -5.19 -9.38
CA PRO A 120 2.13 -4.52 -8.17
C PRO A 120 1.35 -3.21 -7.99
N ILE A 121 1.22 -2.78 -6.75
CA ILE A 121 0.56 -1.52 -6.39
C ILE A 121 1.59 -0.40 -6.23
N ASN A 122 2.79 -0.72 -5.76
CA ASN A 122 3.95 0.17 -5.69
C ASN A 122 5.26 -0.61 -5.61
N GLU A 123 6.36 0.13 -5.69
CA GLU A 123 7.72 -0.36 -5.53
C GLU A 123 8.40 0.36 -4.38
N ALA A 124 9.25 -0.33 -3.63
CA ALA A 124 10.03 0.21 -2.54
C ALA A 124 11.51 -0.17 -2.69
N SER A 125 12.39 0.82 -2.79
CA SER A 125 13.85 0.66 -2.78
C SER A 125 14.37 0.72 -1.35
N PHE A 126 15.27 -0.18 -0.99
CA PHE A 126 15.86 -0.28 0.34
C PHE A 126 17.23 0.40 0.38
N LEU A 127 17.42 1.27 1.33
CA LEU A 127 18.71 1.91 1.54
C LEU A 127 18.96 2.26 3.01
N ILE A 128 20.18 2.68 3.31
CA ILE A 128 20.60 3.14 4.62
C ILE A 128 20.79 4.66 4.57
N TYR A 129 20.13 5.37 5.49
CA TYR A 129 20.41 6.77 5.78
C TYR A 129 21.45 6.85 6.88
N THR A 130 22.43 7.72 6.69
CA THR A 130 23.49 8.01 7.66
C THR A 130 23.61 9.51 7.89
N PRO A 131 24.28 9.98 8.97
CA PRO A 131 24.67 11.38 9.08
C PRO A 131 25.39 11.84 7.82
N ALA A 132 25.26 13.13 7.46
CA ALA A 132 25.88 13.67 6.24
C ALA A 132 27.39 13.56 6.22
N ASP A 133 28.02 13.60 7.40
CA ASP A 133 29.47 13.49 7.64
C ASP A 133 29.92 12.05 7.94
N SER A 134 29.07 11.06 7.73
CA SER A 134 29.39 9.64 7.96
C SER A 134 30.56 9.19 7.08
N GLU A 135 31.54 8.53 7.70
CA GLU A 135 32.72 7.96 7.04
C GLU A 135 32.52 6.51 6.57
N ILE A 136 31.28 5.96 6.64
CA ILE A 136 30.99 4.60 6.18
C ILE A 136 31.32 4.48 4.69
N GLU A 137 32.34 3.64 4.38
CA GLU A 137 32.66 3.26 3.01
C GLU A 137 31.75 2.10 2.58
N TRP A 138 30.77 2.42 1.73
CA TRP A 138 29.81 1.42 1.28
C TRP A 138 30.40 0.43 0.26
N GLN A 139 30.44 -0.84 0.62
CA GLN A 139 30.81 -1.96 -0.24
C GLN A 139 29.75 -3.07 -0.22
N GLY A 140 28.53 -2.74 0.20
CA GLY A 140 27.42 -3.68 0.43
C GLY A 140 27.03 -3.70 1.90
N LEU A 141 26.03 -4.51 2.23
CA LEU A 141 25.50 -4.62 3.59
C LEU A 141 26.53 -5.10 4.62
N GLU A 142 27.55 -5.82 4.19
CA GLU A 142 28.67 -6.26 5.03
C GLU A 142 29.47 -5.09 5.63
N SER A 143 29.45 -3.92 4.96
CA SER A 143 30.09 -2.69 5.50
C SER A 143 29.46 -2.20 6.79
N LEU A 144 28.29 -2.73 7.18
CA LEU A 144 27.60 -2.37 8.42
C LEU A 144 28.01 -3.23 9.62
N GLU A 145 28.99 -4.15 9.47
CA GLU A 145 29.46 -5.03 10.55
C GLU A 145 29.82 -4.23 11.82
N GLY A 146 29.27 -4.66 12.95
CA GLY A 146 29.49 -4.05 14.26
C GLY A 146 28.75 -2.75 14.52
N LEU A 147 28.08 -2.15 13.53
CA LEU A 147 27.31 -0.93 13.67
C LEU A 147 25.94 -1.19 14.31
N THR A 148 25.31 -0.14 14.78
CA THR A 148 23.92 -0.16 15.25
C THR A 148 23.02 0.45 14.19
N ILE A 149 22.14 -0.36 13.60
CA ILE A 149 21.24 0.04 12.52
C ILE A 149 19.80 0.09 13.04
N GLY A 150 19.18 1.27 12.94
CA GLY A 150 17.76 1.44 13.16
C GLY A 150 16.96 0.75 12.05
N ILE A 151 15.89 0.04 12.43
CA ILE A 151 15.00 -0.64 11.48
C ILE A 151 13.54 -0.41 11.87
N MET A 152 12.67 -0.28 10.88
CA MET A 152 11.23 -0.17 11.13
C MET A 152 10.65 -1.54 11.52
N ARG A 153 9.87 -1.58 12.60
CA ARG A 153 9.30 -2.82 13.14
C ARG A 153 8.36 -3.48 12.14
N GLY A 154 8.68 -4.73 11.78
CA GLY A 154 7.86 -5.54 10.87
C GLY A 154 8.02 -5.20 9.39
N TRP A 155 8.92 -4.29 9.03
CA TRP A 155 9.27 -4.06 7.63
C TRP A 155 10.16 -5.19 7.09
N ASN A 156 10.08 -5.41 5.78
CA ASN A 156 10.86 -6.40 5.06
C ASN A 156 11.96 -5.69 4.27
N TYR A 157 13.20 -6.10 4.43
CA TYR A 157 14.35 -5.52 3.73
C TYR A 157 14.94 -6.46 2.69
N GLY A 158 14.24 -7.54 2.37
CA GLY A 158 14.60 -8.48 1.32
C GLY A 158 15.66 -9.52 1.72
N PRO A 159 15.87 -10.50 0.83
CA PRO A 159 16.70 -11.68 1.14
C PRO A 159 18.18 -11.35 1.34
N GLU A 160 18.72 -10.29 0.73
CA GLU A 160 20.12 -9.90 0.92
C GLU A 160 20.36 -9.38 2.34
N TRP A 161 19.39 -8.63 2.89
CA TRP A 161 19.39 -8.20 4.29
C TRP A 161 19.37 -9.41 5.24
N ASP A 162 18.49 -10.37 4.99
CA ASP A 162 18.30 -11.54 5.86
C ASP A 162 19.59 -12.38 5.98
N LYS A 163 20.45 -12.40 4.95
CA LYS A 163 21.73 -13.12 4.97
C LYS A 163 22.74 -12.51 5.94
N VAL A 164 22.71 -11.22 6.13
CA VAL A 164 23.74 -10.46 6.85
C VAL A 164 23.23 -9.76 8.11
N GLU A 165 21.95 -9.82 8.42
CA GLU A 165 21.32 -9.10 9.53
C GLU A 165 21.89 -9.40 10.93
N ASN A 166 22.71 -10.44 11.06
CA ASN A 166 23.41 -10.82 12.29
C ASN A 166 24.78 -10.14 12.43
N LEU A 167 25.29 -9.45 11.39
CA LEU A 167 26.58 -8.77 11.42
C LEU A 167 26.53 -7.44 12.18
N PHE A 168 25.36 -6.86 12.36
CA PHE A 168 25.14 -5.56 13.00
C PHE A 168 24.03 -5.61 14.06
N HIS A 169 24.04 -4.64 14.97
CA HIS A 169 23.00 -4.50 15.98
C HIS A 169 21.75 -3.84 15.39
N LYS A 170 20.56 -4.39 15.67
CA LYS A 170 19.28 -3.86 15.17
C LYS A 170 18.52 -3.12 16.28
N GLU A 171 18.24 -1.84 16.09
CA GLU A 171 17.35 -1.06 16.94
C GLU A 171 15.96 -0.96 16.28
N LYS A 172 14.94 -1.56 16.91
CA LYS A 172 13.58 -1.65 16.35
C LYS A 172 12.76 -0.42 16.68
N LEU A 173 12.38 0.34 15.67
CA LEU A 173 11.66 1.60 15.75
C LEU A 173 10.20 1.44 15.33
N ALA A 174 9.35 2.30 15.89
CA ALA A 174 7.94 2.36 15.54
C ALA A 174 7.60 3.53 14.61
N ASP A 175 8.49 4.54 14.54
CA ASP A 175 8.24 5.80 13.83
C ASP A 175 9.49 6.24 13.08
N ILE A 176 9.33 6.71 11.84
CA ILE A 176 10.42 7.12 10.95
C ILE A 176 11.18 8.32 11.51
N LEU A 177 10.46 9.36 11.97
CA LEU A 177 11.09 10.58 12.48
C LEU A 177 11.83 10.33 13.80
N GLN A 178 11.32 9.41 14.65
CA GLN A 178 12.05 8.93 15.81
C GLN A 178 13.39 8.31 15.40
N GLY A 179 13.41 7.53 14.32
CA GLY A 179 14.64 6.96 13.77
C GLY A 179 15.65 8.03 13.41
N PHE A 180 15.24 9.07 12.70
CA PHE A 180 16.10 10.20 12.35
C PHE A 180 16.57 11.01 13.57
N GLN A 181 15.74 11.15 14.59
CA GLN A 181 16.16 11.78 15.87
C GLN A 181 17.24 10.94 16.58
N MET A 182 17.13 9.63 16.55
CA MET A 182 18.15 8.73 17.12
C MET A 182 19.46 8.78 16.32
N LEU A 183 19.36 8.86 14.99
CA LEU A 183 20.51 9.03 14.11
C LEU A 183 21.24 10.33 14.40
N ASN A 184 20.54 11.45 14.52
CA ASN A 184 21.10 12.76 14.91
C ASN A 184 21.73 12.76 16.31
N ALA A 185 21.19 11.96 17.22
CA ALA A 185 21.71 11.85 18.59
C ALA A 185 22.89 10.87 18.71
N GLY A 186 23.35 10.27 17.61
CA GLY A 186 24.42 9.27 17.59
C GLY A 186 24.08 7.99 18.36
N ARG A 187 22.79 7.65 18.49
CA ARG A 187 22.33 6.43 19.16
C ARG A 187 22.27 5.24 18.22
N ILE A 188 22.22 5.50 16.92
CA ILE A 188 22.33 4.55 15.84
C ILE A 188 23.29 5.11 14.79
N ASP A 189 24.03 4.26 14.08
CA ASP A 189 25.01 4.64 13.08
C ASP A 189 24.39 4.77 11.68
N GLY A 190 23.29 4.08 11.46
CA GLY A 190 22.51 4.11 10.24
C GLY A 190 21.03 3.80 10.49
N LEU A 191 20.20 4.19 9.54
CA LEU A 191 18.76 3.95 9.58
C LEU A 191 18.31 3.31 8.27
N ALA A 192 17.95 2.01 8.33
CA ALA A 192 17.45 1.26 7.18
C ALA A 192 15.99 1.58 6.91
N GLY A 193 15.65 1.85 5.66
CA GLY A 193 14.28 2.17 5.29
C GLY A 193 14.01 2.11 3.81
N TYR A 194 12.78 2.43 3.48
CA TYR A 194 12.32 2.57 2.11
C TYR A 194 12.48 4.03 1.68
N GLU A 195 13.18 4.24 0.59
CA GLU A 195 13.60 5.57 0.15
C GLU A 195 12.41 6.56 0.07
N THR A 196 11.36 6.19 -0.65
CA THR A 196 10.21 7.07 -0.88
C THR A 196 9.52 7.49 0.43
N ASN A 197 9.40 6.56 1.39
CA ASN A 197 8.75 6.84 2.67
C ASN A 197 9.60 7.74 3.55
N PHE A 198 10.91 7.51 3.59
CA PHE A 198 11.84 8.28 4.40
C PHE A 198 12.03 9.68 3.83
N ASP A 199 12.19 9.80 2.52
CA ASP A 199 12.26 11.10 1.85
C ASP A 199 10.99 11.91 2.06
N HIS A 200 9.82 11.29 1.97
CA HIS A 200 8.56 11.96 2.26
C HIS A 200 8.52 12.48 3.70
N ALA A 201 8.89 11.65 4.68
CA ALA A 201 8.92 12.05 6.09
C ALA A 201 9.88 13.21 6.33
N LEU A 202 11.09 13.18 5.75
CA LEU A 202 12.07 14.26 5.84
C LEU A 202 11.58 15.54 5.17
N HIS A 203 10.91 15.42 4.01
CA HIS A 203 10.36 16.58 3.32
C HIS A 203 9.26 17.28 4.16
N GLN A 204 8.41 16.52 4.82
CA GLN A 204 7.34 17.06 5.69
C GLN A 204 7.88 17.91 6.85
N VAL A 205 9.06 17.59 7.35
CA VAL A 205 9.71 18.36 8.45
C VAL A 205 10.79 19.35 7.95
N GLY A 206 10.88 19.58 6.64
CA GLY A 206 11.79 20.56 6.05
C GLY A 206 13.25 20.14 6.01
N LEU A 207 13.56 18.85 6.05
CA LEU A 207 14.91 18.28 6.06
C LEU A 207 15.21 17.37 4.84
N PRO A 208 14.81 17.71 3.58
CA PRO A 208 14.81 16.78 2.45
C PRO A 208 16.20 16.25 2.07
N ASN A 209 17.29 16.96 2.37
CA ASN A 209 18.65 16.58 1.98
C ASN A 209 19.62 16.62 3.17
N HIS A 210 19.13 16.39 4.37
CA HIS A 210 19.94 16.52 5.59
C HIS A 210 20.85 15.31 5.85
N TYR A 211 20.55 14.17 5.25
CA TYR A 211 21.22 12.90 5.47
C TYR A 211 21.91 12.39 4.19
N ARG A 212 22.99 11.63 4.38
CA ARG A 212 23.62 10.88 3.30
C ARG A 212 22.84 9.57 3.10
N LYS A 213 22.52 9.26 1.84
CA LYS A 213 21.94 7.98 1.43
C LYS A 213 23.06 7.09 0.92
N LEU A 214 23.21 5.90 1.48
CA LEU A 214 24.07 4.88 0.89
C LEU A 214 23.35 4.29 -0.34
N PRO A 215 24.10 3.71 -1.30
CA PRO A 215 23.48 3.04 -2.45
C PRO A 215 22.43 2.01 -2.04
N SER A 216 21.34 1.89 -2.82
CA SER A 216 20.32 0.90 -2.58
C SER A 216 20.91 -0.50 -2.54
N PHE A 217 20.47 -1.31 -1.57
CA PHE A 217 20.88 -2.70 -1.43
C PHE A 217 19.81 -3.70 -1.87
N GLY A 218 18.70 -3.20 -2.40
CA GLY A 218 17.61 -4.03 -2.94
C GLY A 218 16.32 -3.24 -3.11
N GLN A 219 15.33 -3.94 -3.61
CA GLN A 219 13.98 -3.40 -3.83
C GLN A 219 12.94 -4.49 -3.64
N THR A 220 11.70 -4.10 -3.43
CA THR A 220 10.54 -4.99 -3.45
C THR A 220 9.39 -4.33 -4.16
N PHE A 221 8.56 -5.15 -4.80
CA PHE A 221 7.23 -4.72 -5.20
C PHE A 221 6.24 -5.04 -4.09
N GLU A 222 5.27 -4.17 -3.93
CA GLU A 222 4.16 -4.36 -3.00
C GLU A 222 2.86 -4.56 -3.77
N TYR A 223 1.97 -5.37 -3.22
CA TYR A 223 0.82 -5.94 -3.90
C TYR A 223 -0.44 -5.82 -3.06
N ALA A 224 -1.59 -6.00 -3.70
CA ALA A 224 -2.79 -6.47 -3.02
C ALA A 224 -2.65 -7.97 -2.78
N THR A 225 -2.99 -8.43 -1.58
CA THR A 225 -2.89 -9.85 -1.20
C THR A 225 -4.16 -10.33 -0.54
N THR A 226 -4.44 -11.63 -0.68
CA THR A 226 -5.55 -12.32 -0.04
C THR A 226 -5.08 -13.59 0.62
N SER A 227 -5.71 -14.02 1.71
CA SER A 227 -5.44 -15.32 2.31
C SER A 227 -5.70 -16.46 1.32
N LYS A 228 -4.84 -17.48 1.35
CA LYS A 228 -5.03 -18.72 0.57
C LYS A 228 -6.27 -19.51 0.99
N SER A 229 -6.77 -19.28 2.19
CA SER A 229 -8.01 -19.89 2.69
C SER A 229 -9.28 -19.14 2.28
N ASN A 230 -9.17 -17.89 1.78
CA ASN A 230 -10.33 -17.13 1.33
C ASN A 230 -10.91 -17.71 0.02
N PRO A 231 -12.14 -18.27 0.04
CA PRO A 231 -12.70 -18.91 -1.16
C PRO A 231 -12.97 -17.96 -2.32
N ASN A 232 -13.09 -16.65 -2.05
CA ASN A 232 -13.29 -15.60 -3.05
C ASN A 232 -11.99 -14.86 -3.40
N GLY A 233 -10.89 -15.15 -2.72
CA GLY A 233 -9.66 -14.36 -2.76
C GLY A 233 -9.11 -14.20 -4.17
N GLU A 234 -8.95 -15.27 -4.93
CA GLU A 234 -8.43 -15.21 -6.30
C GLU A 234 -9.31 -14.36 -7.23
N SER A 235 -10.65 -14.48 -7.09
CA SER A 235 -11.56 -13.66 -7.90
C SER A 235 -11.51 -12.17 -7.55
N LEU A 236 -11.25 -11.85 -6.28
CA LEU A 236 -11.06 -10.48 -5.81
C LEU A 236 -9.73 -9.90 -6.30
N LEU A 237 -8.64 -10.66 -6.26
CA LEU A 237 -7.37 -10.25 -6.87
C LEU A 237 -7.49 -10.05 -8.38
N GLN A 238 -8.19 -10.94 -9.08
CA GLN A 238 -8.47 -10.77 -10.50
C GLN A 238 -9.26 -9.49 -10.78
N ALA A 239 -10.26 -9.16 -9.95
CA ALA A 239 -11.01 -7.91 -10.08
C ALA A 239 -10.10 -6.69 -9.87
N PHE A 240 -9.19 -6.73 -8.89
CA PHE A 240 -8.16 -5.70 -8.70
C PHE A 240 -7.27 -5.54 -9.93
N ASP A 241 -6.71 -6.63 -10.45
CA ASP A 241 -5.81 -6.63 -11.60
C ASP A 241 -6.49 -6.07 -12.87
N LEU A 242 -7.76 -6.44 -13.12
CA LEU A 242 -8.55 -5.86 -14.20
C LEU A 242 -8.78 -4.36 -14.01
N GLY A 243 -9.01 -3.92 -12.78
CA GLY A 243 -9.13 -2.51 -12.44
C GLY A 243 -7.84 -1.74 -12.72
N VAL A 244 -6.68 -2.26 -12.28
CA VAL A 244 -5.36 -1.65 -12.56
C VAL A 244 -5.12 -1.54 -14.06
N GLU A 245 -5.45 -2.58 -14.83
CA GLU A 245 -5.30 -2.54 -16.29
C GLU A 245 -6.19 -1.46 -16.92
N HIS A 246 -7.42 -1.30 -16.42
CA HIS A 246 -8.30 -0.23 -16.87
C HIS A 246 -7.70 1.16 -16.56
N LEU A 247 -7.14 1.36 -15.36
CA LEU A 247 -6.46 2.62 -14.99
C LEU A 247 -5.25 2.88 -15.87
N ARG A 248 -4.49 1.83 -16.24
CA ARG A 248 -3.34 1.94 -17.13
C ARG A 248 -3.75 2.36 -18.56
N VAL A 249 -4.71 1.66 -19.13
CA VAL A 249 -5.17 1.92 -20.52
C VAL A 249 -5.85 3.29 -20.66
N SER A 250 -6.56 3.75 -19.62
CA SER A 250 -7.21 5.07 -19.61
C SER A 250 -6.23 6.23 -19.35
N GLY A 251 -4.98 5.96 -18.96
CA GLY A 251 -4.01 6.98 -18.52
C GLY A 251 -4.19 7.43 -17.07
N ARG A 252 -5.24 6.95 -16.38
CA ARG A 252 -5.53 7.35 -15.00
C ARG A 252 -4.42 6.96 -14.02
N LEU A 253 -3.76 5.83 -14.24
CA LEU A 253 -2.63 5.40 -13.42
C LEU A 253 -1.48 6.42 -13.47
N SER A 254 -1.16 6.97 -14.64
CA SER A 254 -0.15 8.03 -14.81
C SER A 254 -0.58 9.32 -14.09
N GLU A 255 -1.87 9.68 -14.13
CA GLU A 255 -2.38 10.85 -13.40
C GLU A 255 -2.24 10.70 -11.88
N ILE A 256 -2.62 9.53 -11.33
CA ILE A 256 -2.45 9.22 -9.89
C ILE A 256 -0.98 9.34 -9.52
N ARG A 257 -0.09 8.77 -10.33
CA ARG A 257 1.34 8.84 -10.09
C ARG A 257 1.87 10.27 -10.12
N GLN A 258 1.51 11.05 -11.14
CA GLN A 258 1.95 12.44 -11.25
C GLN A 258 1.45 13.29 -10.08
N HIS A 259 0.25 12.99 -9.56
CA HIS A 259 -0.28 13.64 -8.37
C HIS A 259 0.58 13.41 -7.13
N TRP A 260 1.00 12.16 -6.89
CA TRP A 260 1.75 11.79 -5.69
C TRP A 260 3.27 12.00 -5.81
N PHE A 261 3.82 11.93 -7.04
CA PHE A 261 5.24 12.03 -7.34
C PHE A 261 5.51 13.04 -8.46
N PRO A 262 5.21 14.33 -8.24
CA PRO A 262 5.42 15.35 -9.27
C PRO A 262 6.91 15.45 -9.63
N GLY A 263 7.23 15.31 -10.93
CA GLY A 263 8.60 15.43 -11.45
C GLY A 263 9.43 14.15 -11.42
N VAL A 264 8.88 13.02 -10.99
CA VAL A 264 9.52 11.71 -11.14
C VAL A 264 9.19 11.15 -12.52
N ALA A 265 10.23 10.80 -13.31
CA ALA A 265 10.06 10.18 -14.63
C ALA A 265 9.27 8.86 -14.51
N GLU A 266 8.54 8.51 -15.56
CA GLU A 266 7.84 7.22 -15.60
C GLU A 266 8.86 6.07 -15.45
N TRP A 267 8.54 5.11 -14.59
CA TRP A 267 9.26 3.84 -14.54
C TRP A 267 8.84 3.06 -15.81
N GLU A 268 9.78 2.72 -16.66
CA GLU A 268 9.53 1.89 -17.84
C GLU A 268 9.20 0.44 -17.47
#